data_09f69aa47efad10af8f2566a41b3c722
#
_entry.id   09f69aa47efad10af8f2566a41b3c722
#
_cell.length_a   1.000
_cell.length_b   1.000
_cell.length_c   1.000
_cell.angle_alpha   90.00
_cell.angle_beta   90.00
_cell.angle_gamma   90.00
#
_symmetry.space_group_name_H-M   'P 1'
#
loop_
_entity.id
_entity.type
_entity.pdbx_description
1 polymer ?
#
loop_
_entity_poly.entity_id
_entity_poly.type
_entity_poly.pdbx_seq_one_letter_code
_entity_poly.pdbx_strand_id
1 'polypeptide(L)'
;GLVDPKRVVQIGLRATGYAADDFDWSRRQGIRVVPAEECWHRSLEPLMAEVRAQLGRGPVYVSFDIDGLDPAFAPGTGTPEFAGLTTIQGYEVVRGCHGLDVVGGDLVEVAPIYD
;
A
#
# COMPACT_ATOMS: atom_id res chain seq x y z
N GLY A 1 -3.68 17.07 -15.17
CA GLY A 1 -3.16 15.85 -14.68
C GLY A 1 -3.93 14.61 -15.08
N LEU A 2 -3.22 13.49 -15.14
CA LEU A 2 -3.80 12.19 -15.47
C LEU A 2 -4.37 11.49 -14.23
N VAL A 3 -3.88 11.85 -13.04
CA VAL A 3 -4.26 11.27 -11.77
C VAL A 3 -4.56 12.39 -10.78
N ASP A 4 -5.65 12.26 -10.02
CA ASP A 4 -5.96 13.14 -8.90
C ASP A 4 -5.20 12.66 -7.65
N PRO A 5 -4.21 13.43 -7.15
CA PRO A 5 -3.43 13.01 -5.98
C PRO A 5 -4.29 12.76 -4.72
N LYS A 6 -5.40 13.47 -4.58
CA LYS A 6 -6.32 13.28 -3.44
C LYS A 6 -7.04 11.93 -3.48
N ARG A 7 -7.02 11.27 -4.63
CA ARG A 7 -7.55 9.93 -4.84
C ARG A 7 -6.43 8.86 -4.90
N VAL A 8 -5.25 9.17 -4.36
CA VAL A 8 -4.15 8.22 -4.24
C VAL A 8 -3.91 7.91 -2.77
N VAL A 9 -3.78 6.62 -2.46
CA VAL A 9 -3.45 6.13 -1.11
C VAL A 9 -2.29 5.16 -1.23
N GLN A 10 -1.28 5.35 -0.39
CA GLN A 10 -0.13 4.45 -0.26
C GLN A 10 -0.17 3.84 1.15
N ILE A 11 -0.11 2.51 1.24
CA ILE A 11 -0.22 1.78 2.50
C ILE A 11 0.99 0.87 2.67
N GLY A 12 1.59 0.88 3.86
CA GLY A 12 2.66 -0.05 4.22
C GLY A 12 4.07 0.44 3.92
N LEU A 13 4.22 1.70 3.54
CA LEU A 13 5.55 2.30 3.32
C LEU A 13 6.35 2.30 4.62
N ARG A 14 7.62 1.93 4.50
CA ARG A 14 8.59 1.94 5.58
C ARG A 14 10.00 1.98 5.02
N ALA A 15 10.98 1.81 5.86
CA ALA A 15 12.40 1.94 5.57
C ALA A 15 12.88 3.39 5.49
N THR A 16 14.17 3.51 5.40
CA THR A 16 14.83 4.78 5.17
C THR A 16 14.82 5.11 3.69
N GLY A 17 14.19 6.19 3.33
CA GLY A 17 14.43 6.79 2.03
C GLY A 17 15.87 7.32 1.93
N TYR A 18 16.22 7.89 0.79
CA TYR A 18 17.51 8.52 0.60
C TYR A 18 17.65 9.85 1.35
N ALA A 19 16.52 10.47 1.69
CA ALA A 19 16.46 11.71 2.46
C ALA A 19 15.32 11.67 3.48
N ALA A 20 15.45 12.48 4.53
CA ALA A 20 14.47 12.53 5.61
C ALA A 20 13.08 13.00 5.17
N ASP A 21 12.99 13.68 4.05
CA ASP A 21 11.76 14.27 3.50
C ASP A 21 11.18 13.53 2.28
N ASP A 22 11.68 12.32 1.98
CA ASP A 22 11.27 11.56 0.79
C ASP A 22 9.76 11.36 0.68
N PHE A 23 9.06 11.16 1.82
CA PHE A 23 7.60 10.99 1.84
C PHE A 23 6.83 12.31 1.88
N ASP A 24 7.49 13.43 2.12
CA ASP A 24 6.83 14.72 2.26
C ASP A 24 6.31 15.24 0.92
N TRP A 25 6.99 14.90 -0.17
CA TRP A 25 6.51 15.26 -1.50
C TRP A 25 5.11 14.70 -1.76
N SER A 26 4.92 13.41 -1.51
CA SER A 26 3.62 12.75 -1.70
C SER A 26 2.52 13.43 -0.88
N ARG A 27 2.82 13.70 0.40
CA ARG A 27 1.87 14.40 1.30
C ARG A 27 1.55 15.81 0.81
N ARG A 28 2.56 16.56 0.34
CA ARG A 28 2.35 17.91 -0.23
C ARG A 28 1.49 17.90 -1.48
N GLN A 29 1.51 16.82 -2.27
CA GLN A 29 0.61 16.64 -3.41
C GLN A 29 -0.83 16.27 -3.00
N GLY A 30 -1.07 15.94 -1.77
CA GLY A 30 -2.38 15.51 -1.27
C GLY A 30 -2.58 13.98 -1.30
N ILE A 31 -1.52 13.21 -1.60
CA ILE A 31 -1.54 11.75 -1.50
C ILE A 31 -1.63 11.36 -0.04
N ARG A 32 -2.52 10.43 0.27
CA ARG A 32 -2.59 9.83 1.61
C ARG A 32 -1.50 8.76 1.74
N VAL A 33 -0.59 8.98 2.66
CA VAL A 33 0.46 8.02 3.01
C VAL A 33 0.15 7.42 4.37
N VAL A 34 0.00 6.10 4.42
CA VAL A 34 -0.20 5.31 5.63
C VAL A 34 1.03 4.43 5.85
N PRO A 35 1.99 4.86 6.68
CA PRO A 35 3.19 4.08 6.96
C PRO A 35 2.84 2.73 7.60
N ALA A 36 3.74 1.74 7.45
CA ALA A 36 3.55 0.42 8.03
C ALA A 36 3.33 0.48 9.56
N GLU A 37 4.03 1.38 10.25
CA GLU A 37 3.89 1.55 11.71
C GLU A 37 2.47 1.93 12.15
N GLU A 38 1.71 2.62 11.31
CA GLU A 38 0.31 2.92 11.58
C GLU A 38 -0.61 1.71 11.38
N CYS A 39 -0.11 0.67 10.73
CA CYS A 39 -0.84 -0.57 10.47
C CYS A 39 -0.59 -1.65 11.54
N TRP A 40 0.48 -1.53 12.33
CA TRP A 40 0.89 -2.58 13.25
C TRP A 40 -0.19 -2.93 14.28
N HIS A 41 -0.31 -4.24 14.56
CA HIS A 41 -1.15 -4.80 15.61
C HIS A 41 -2.64 -4.47 15.51
N ARG A 42 -3.12 -4.20 14.31
CA ARG A 42 -4.54 -3.87 14.09
C ARG A 42 -5.08 -4.46 12.80
N SER A 43 -6.39 -4.61 12.72
CA SER A 43 -7.10 -4.84 11.47
C SER A 43 -7.05 -3.59 10.59
N LEU A 44 -6.93 -3.79 9.28
CA LEU A 44 -6.98 -2.72 8.29
C LEU A 44 -8.37 -2.53 7.66
N GLU A 45 -9.37 -3.29 8.10
CA GLU A 45 -10.75 -3.11 7.63
C GLU A 45 -11.28 -1.69 7.85
N PRO A 46 -11.07 -1.05 9.02
CA PRO A 46 -11.49 0.34 9.23
C PRO A 46 -10.76 1.32 8.30
N LEU A 47 -9.45 1.12 8.09
CA LEU A 47 -8.68 1.92 7.14
C LEU A 47 -9.26 1.80 5.72
N MET A 48 -9.58 0.58 5.29
CA MET A 48 -10.12 0.36 3.95
C MET A 48 -11.53 0.95 3.78
N ALA A 49 -12.32 1.04 4.83
CA ALA A 49 -13.58 1.77 4.81
C ALA A 49 -13.34 3.27 4.54
N GLU A 50 -12.33 3.87 5.18
CA GLU A 50 -11.93 5.26 4.92
C GLU A 50 -11.38 5.44 3.50
N VAL A 51 -10.58 4.49 3.02
CA VAL A 51 -10.04 4.50 1.64
C VAL A 51 -11.17 4.49 0.62
N ARG A 52 -12.16 3.62 0.79
CA ARG A 52 -13.34 3.60 -0.10
C ARG A 52 -14.08 4.93 -0.10
N ALA A 53 -14.27 5.54 1.05
CA ALA A 53 -14.89 6.85 1.16
C ALA A 53 -14.08 7.94 0.48
N GLN A 54 -12.75 7.93 0.65
CA GLN A 54 -11.83 8.90 0.05
C GLN A 54 -11.79 8.78 -1.48
N LEU A 55 -11.67 7.56 -1.99
CA LEU A 55 -11.58 7.31 -3.43
C LEU A 55 -12.93 7.53 -4.12
N GLY A 56 -14.02 7.27 -3.42
CA GLY A 56 -15.37 7.51 -3.93
C GLY A 56 -15.66 6.73 -5.21
N ARG A 57 -16.40 7.36 -6.10
CA ARG A 57 -16.76 6.81 -7.42
C ARG A 57 -15.70 7.16 -8.46
N GLY A 58 -15.57 6.33 -9.47
CA GLY A 58 -14.68 6.51 -10.60
C GLY A 58 -13.56 5.47 -10.59
N PRO A 59 -12.84 5.35 -11.69
CA PRO A 59 -11.90 4.25 -11.90
C PRO A 59 -10.76 4.27 -10.89
N VAL A 60 -10.41 3.07 -10.42
CA VAL A 60 -9.32 2.83 -9.46
C VAL A 60 -8.39 1.77 -10.05
N TYR A 61 -7.11 2.02 -9.99
CA TYR A 61 -6.06 1.05 -10.28
C TYR A 61 -5.41 0.61 -8.97
N VAL A 62 -5.24 -0.70 -8.80
CA VAL A 62 -4.61 -1.28 -7.60
C VAL A 62 -3.24 -1.82 -7.96
N SER A 63 -2.19 -1.26 -7.36
CA SER A 63 -0.84 -1.82 -7.45
C SER A 63 -0.49 -2.44 -6.10
N PHE A 64 -0.24 -3.75 -6.10
CA PHE A 64 0.17 -4.47 -4.89
C PHE A 64 1.65 -4.85 -5.03
N ASP A 65 2.46 -4.22 -4.21
CA ASP A 65 3.87 -4.54 -4.09
C ASP A 65 4.05 -5.63 -3.04
N ILE A 66 4.68 -6.76 -3.42
CA ILE A 66 4.82 -7.89 -2.52
C ILE A 66 5.72 -7.58 -1.33
N ASP A 67 6.64 -6.63 -1.47
CA ASP A 67 7.49 -6.21 -0.36
C ASP A 67 6.78 -5.35 0.68
N GLY A 68 5.54 -4.93 0.42
CA GLY A 68 4.67 -4.37 1.44
C GLY A 68 4.37 -5.35 2.58
N LEU A 69 4.43 -6.65 2.29
CA LEU A 69 4.39 -7.69 3.33
C LEU A 69 5.76 -7.80 4.03
N ASP A 70 5.71 -8.20 5.31
CA ASP A 70 6.94 -8.51 6.04
C ASP A 70 7.68 -9.68 5.38
N PRO A 71 9.03 -9.63 5.29
CA PRO A 71 9.81 -10.72 4.69
C PRO A 71 9.69 -12.06 5.41
N ALA A 72 9.16 -12.10 6.63
CA ALA A 72 8.79 -13.36 7.27
C ALA A 72 7.70 -14.12 6.49
N PHE A 73 6.89 -13.43 5.70
CA PHE A 73 5.83 -14.00 4.86
C PHE A 73 6.18 -13.98 3.37
N ALA A 74 6.89 -12.98 2.93
CA ALA A 74 7.21 -12.78 1.52
C ALA A 74 8.71 -12.45 1.32
N PRO A 75 9.61 -13.43 1.46
CA PRO A 75 11.05 -13.20 1.32
C PRO A 75 11.51 -13.06 -0.13
N GLY A 76 10.73 -13.53 -1.10
CA GLY A 76 11.06 -13.54 -2.52
C GLY A 76 10.85 -12.19 -3.20
N THR A 77 11.55 -11.17 -2.75
CA THR A 77 11.56 -9.81 -3.31
C THR A 77 12.96 -9.21 -3.30
N GLY A 78 13.19 -8.21 -4.15
CA GLY A 78 14.50 -7.58 -4.29
C GLY A 78 14.85 -6.62 -3.15
N THR A 79 13.85 -6.03 -2.52
CA THR A 79 14.00 -4.99 -1.46
C THR A 79 13.22 -5.35 -0.20
N PRO A 80 13.54 -6.51 0.44
CA PRO A 80 12.85 -6.88 1.68
C PRO A 80 13.19 -5.88 2.79
N GLU A 81 12.17 -5.49 3.53
CA GLU A 81 12.32 -4.59 4.68
C GLU A 81 11.50 -5.11 5.85
N PHE A 82 12.08 -5.14 7.05
CA PHE A 82 11.41 -5.61 8.25
C PHE A 82 10.22 -4.71 8.66
N ALA A 83 9.41 -5.21 9.58
CA ALA A 83 8.25 -4.50 10.14
C ALA A 83 7.18 -4.16 9.10
N GLY A 84 7.00 -5.06 8.12
CA GLY A 84 5.95 -4.95 7.10
C GLY A 84 4.58 -5.45 7.56
N LEU A 85 3.66 -5.50 6.62
CA LEU A 85 2.32 -6.00 6.86
C LEU A 85 2.32 -7.53 7.04
N THR A 86 1.38 -8.02 7.84
CA THR A 86 1.07 -9.44 7.89
C THR A 86 0.27 -9.87 6.66
N THR A 87 0.20 -11.18 6.41
CA THR A 87 -0.63 -11.71 5.31
C THR A 87 -2.11 -11.40 5.51
N ILE A 88 -2.60 -11.40 6.76
CA ILE A 88 -3.98 -11.03 7.08
C ILE A 88 -4.24 -9.57 6.70
N GLN A 89 -3.33 -8.68 7.05
CA GLN A 89 -3.45 -7.25 6.69
C GLN A 89 -3.41 -7.03 5.17
N GLY A 90 -2.50 -7.71 4.46
CA GLY A 90 -2.48 -7.67 3.00
C GLY A 90 -3.79 -8.16 2.38
N TYR A 91 -4.34 -9.25 2.93
CA TYR A 91 -5.63 -9.77 2.53
C TYR A 91 -6.78 -8.77 2.77
N GLU A 92 -6.79 -8.11 3.93
CA GLU A 92 -7.78 -7.09 4.26
C GLU A 92 -7.72 -5.89 3.31
N VAL A 93 -6.50 -5.47 2.91
CA VAL A 93 -6.32 -4.38 1.94
C VAL A 93 -6.92 -4.77 0.59
N VAL A 94 -6.55 -5.92 0.05
CA VAL A 94 -7.06 -6.37 -1.25
C VAL A 94 -8.59 -6.57 -1.20
N ARG A 95 -9.08 -7.24 -0.17
CA ARG A 95 -10.51 -7.47 0.01
C ARG A 95 -11.26 -6.16 0.24
N GLY A 96 -10.64 -5.21 0.91
CA GLY A 96 -11.19 -3.88 1.16
C GLY A 96 -11.39 -3.03 -0.10
N CYS A 97 -10.81 -3.43 -1.24
CA CYS A 97 -11.07 -2.81 -2.53
C CYS A 97 -12.45 -3.19 -3.11
N HIS A 98 -13.13 -4.18 -2.53
CA HIS A 98 -14.48 -4.54 -2.95
C HIS A 98 -15.43 -3.35 -2.78
N GLY A 99 -16.19 -3.04 -3.83
CA GLY A 99 -17.08 -1.89 -3.88
C GLY A 99 -16.48 -0.66 -4.56
N LEU A 100 -15.16 -0.66 -4.86
CA LEU A 100 -14.53 0.32 -5.73
C LEU A 100 -14.68 -0.10 -7.20
N ASP A 101 -14.64 0.89 -8.09
CA ASP A 101 -14.60 0.65 -9.55
C ASP A 101 -13.18 0.29 -10.00
N VAL A 102 -12.75 -0.93 -9.66
CA VAL A 102 -11.39 -1.41 -9.99
C VAL A 102 -11.33 -1.76 -11.47
N VAL A 103 -10.59 -0.96 -12.24
CA VAL A 103 -10.44 -1.11 -13.69
C VAL A 103 -9.16 -1.83 -14.09
N GLY A 104 -8.25 -2.07 -13.17
CA GLY A 104 -7.02 -2.80 -13.40
C GLY A 104 -6.19 -2.92 -12.14
N GLY A 105 -5.16 -3.75 -12.20
CA GLY A 105 -4.24 -3.93 -11.11
C GLY A 105 -3.00 -4.70 -11.54
N ASP A 106 -2.00 -4.67 -10.68
CA ASP A 106 -0.78 -5.45 -10.81
C ASP A 106 -0.32 -6.02 -9.47
N LEU A 107 0.54 -7.00 -9.54
CA LEU A 107 1.33 -7.51 -8.43
C LEU A 107 2.79 -7.40 -8.87
N VAL A 108 3.55 -6.59 -8.16
CA VAL A 108 4.92 -6.24 -8.54
C VAL A 108 5.95 -6.70 -7.50
N GLU A 109 7.21 -6.56 -7.85
CA GLU A 109 8.39 -6.87 -7.03
C GLU A 109 8.52 -8.34 -6.60
N VAL A 110 7.77 -9.24 -7.22
CA VAL A 110 7.93 -10.69 -6.99
C VAL A 110 9.21 -11.16 -7.67
N ALA A 111 10.17 -11.59 -6.87
CA ALA A 111 11.49 -12.04 -7.32
C ALA A 111 11.88 -13.39 -6.65
N PRO A 112 11.35 -14.52 -7.14
CA PRO A 112 11.53 -15.83 -6.50
C PRO A 112 12.99 -16.28 -6.37
N ILE A 113 13.88 -15.69 -7.14
CA ILE A 113 15.33 -16.00 -7.05
C ILE A 113 15.93 -15.66 -5.67
N TYR A 114 15.29 -14.79 -4.92
CA TYR A 114 15.74 -14.39 -3.57
C TYR A 114 15.10 -15.20 -2.45
N ASP A 115 14.22 -16.10 -2.79
CA ASP A 115 13.57 -16.97 -1.79
C ASP A 115 14.40 -18.23 -1.51
#